data_bf820a538dd17256039cbca47eec47f7
#
_entry.id   bf820a538dd17256039cbca47eec47f7
#
_cell.length_a   1.000
_cell.length_b   1.000
_cell.length_c   1.000
_cell.angle_alpha   90.00
_cell.angle_beta   90.00
_cell.angle_gamma   90.00
#
_symmetry.space_group_name_H-M   'P 1'
#
loop_
_entity.id
_entity.type
_entity.pdbx_description
1 polymer ?
#
loop_
_entity_poly.entity_id
_entity_poly.type
_entity_poly.pdbx_seq_one_letter_code
_entity_poly.pdbx_strand_id
1 'polypeptide(L)'
;MTKIYHSKLEGKLRDQVTAYLKTRRDVWFMKVVGNSIQKAGVADFLICYRGLFLAVELKRPDGKGEATTRQLLELKKVRNAGGKGVVIESLDELIQLLGELDHEHQTTNH
;
A
#
# COMPACT_ATOMS: atom_id res chain seq x y z
N MET A 1 0.90 -13.06 23.83
CA MET A 1 -0.12 -12.01 23.93
C MET A 1 0.18 -10.84 23.05
N THR A 2 1.40 -10.32 23.08
CA THR A 2 1.80 -9.20 22.21
C THR A 2 1.70 -9.56 20.73
N LYS A 3 2.04 -10.79 20.38
CA LYS A 3 1.99 -11.24 18.97
C LYS A 3 0.56 -11.21 18.41
N ILE A 4 -0.42 -11.63 19.21
CA ILE A 4 -1.82 -11.62 18.81
C ILE A 4 -2.32 -10.19 18.66
N TYR A 5 -1.93 -9.33 19.60
CA TYR A 5 -2.31 -7.91 19.57
C TYR A 5 -1.80 -7.24 18.29
N HIS A 6 -0.53 -7.47 17.93
CA HIS A 6 0.07 -6.89 16.73
C HIS A 6 -0.62 -7.39 15.46
N SER A 7 -0.97 -8.68 15.43
CA SER A 7 -1.72 -9.25 14.30
C SER A 7 -3.07 -8.58 14.12
N LYS A 8 -3.75 -8.26 15.23
CA LYS A 8 -5.04 -7.56 15.17
C LYS A 8 -4.90 -6.15 14.60
N LEU A 9 -3.83 -5.43 14.98
CA LEU A 9 -3.59 -4.09 14.46
C LEU A 9 -3.33 -4.11 12.96
N GLU A 10 -2.50 -5.04 12.50
CA GLU A 10 -2.22 -5.18 11.07
C GLU A 10 -3.47 -5.59 10.31
N GLY A 11 -4.23 -6.55 10.85
CA GLY A 11 -5.45 -7.01 10.22
C GLY A 11 -6.50 -5.91 10.13
N LYS A 12 -6.61 -5.09 11.17
CA LYS A 12 -7.56 -3.98 11.17
C LYS A 12 -7.21 -2.97 10.09
N LEU A 13 -5.95 -2.57 9.98
CA LEU A 13 -5.53 -1.65 8.95
C LEU A 13 -5.74 -2.23 7.55
N ARG A 14 -5.38 -3.50 7.37
CA ARG A 14 -5.58 -4.18 6.08
C ARG A 14 -7.06 -4.19 5.70
N ASP A 15 -7.94 -4.47 6.66
CA ASP A 15 -9.38 -4.49 6.41
C ASP A 15 -9.91 -3.10 6.07
N GLN A 16 -9.43 -2.07 6.76
CA GLN A 16 -9.82 -0.69 6.47
C GLN A 16 -9.41 -0.28 5.06
N VAL A 17 -8.18 -0.61 4.67
CA VAL A 17 -7.68 -0.29 3.33
C VAL A 17 -8.48 -1.05 2.28
N THR A 18 -8.73 -2.34 2.49
CA THR A 18 -9.50 -3.15 1.56
C THR A 18 -10.90 -2.57 1.37
N ALA A 19 -11.59 -2.24 2.47
CA ALA A 19 -12.93 -1.69 2.40
C ALA A 19 -12.95 -0.36 1.65
N TYR A 20 -11.98 0.50 1.92
CA TYR A 20 -11.88 1.79 1.25
C TYR A 20 -11.65 1.63 -0.26
N LEU A 21 -10.70 0.78 -0.64
CA LEU A 21 -10.39 0.59 -2.06
C LEU A 21 -11.58 0.02 -2.83
N LYS A 22 -12.39 -0.80 -2.19
CA LYS A 22 -13.61 -1.34 -2.81
C LYS A 22 -14.64 -0.25 -3.12
N THR A 23 -14.59 0.88 -2.44
CA THR A 23 -15.52 2.00 -2.71
C THR A 23 -15.07 2.87 -3.88
N ARG A 24 -13.81 2.73 -4.32
CA ARG A 24 -13.24 3.57 -5.38
C ARG A 24 -13.41 2.91 -6.73
N ARG A 25 -14.05 3.59 -7.66
CA ARG A 25 -14.26 3.08 -9.02
C ARG A 25 -13.07 3.34 -9.94
N ASP A 26 -12.17 4.20 -9.51
CA ASP A 26 -11.01 4.63 -10.30
C ASP A 26 -9.74 3.86 -9.96
N VAL A 27 -9.84 2.82 -9.13
CA VAL A 27 -8.71 1.96 -8.79
C VAL A 27 -9.03 0.51 -9.11
N TRP A 28 -8.01 -0.20 -9.54
CA TRP A 28 -7.98 -1.65 -9.52
C TRP A 28 -6.96 -2.05 -8.47
N PHE A 29 -7.24 -3.04 -7.66
CA PHE A 29 -6.27 -3.44 -6.65
C PHE A 29 -6.31 -4.94 -6.39
N MET A 30 -5.19 -5.44 -5.88
CA MET A 30 -5.15 -6.77 -5.29
C MET A 30 -4.43 -6.72 -3.96
N LYS A 31 -4.95 -7.49 -3.02
CA LYS A 31 -4.32 -7.70 -1.74
C LYS A 31 -3.34 -8.86 -1.90
N VAL A 32 -2.09 -8.63 -1.53
CA VAL A 32 -1.06 -9.66 -1.64
C VAL A 32 -1.09 -10.52 -0.38
N VAL A 33 -1.28 -11.80 -0.56
CA VAL A 33 -1.28 -12.76 0.55
C VAL A 33 0.10 -13.42 0.59
N GLY A 34 0.71 -13.45 1.76
CA GLY A 34 1.99 -14.10 1.92
C GLY A 34 1.93 -15.54 1.44
N ASN A 35 2.71 -15.85 0.41
CA ASN A 35 2.68 -17.14 -0.24
C ASN A 35 4.07 -17.46 -0.79
N SER A 36 4.45 -18.71 -0.68
CA SER A 36 5.78 -19.14 -1.09
C SER A 36 6.05 -19.01 -2.59
N ILE A 37 5.01 -18.93 -3.41
CA ILE A 37 5.20 -18.79 -4.86
C ILE A 37 5.33 -17.34 -5.31
N GLN A 38 5.11 -16.40 -4.42
CA GLN A 38 5.24 -14.98 -4.75
C GLN A 38 6.65 -14.51 -4.52
N LYS A 39 7.03 -13.46 -5.26
CA LYS A 39 8.31 -12.80 -5.07
C LYS A 39 8.40 -12.27 -3.65
N ALA A 40 9.53 -12.51 -2.99
CA ALA A 40 9.73 -12.03 -1.64
C ALA A 40 9.81 -10.50 -1.62
N GLY A 41 9.25 -9.89 -0.57
CA GLY A 41 9.31 -8.45 -0.37
C GLY A 41 8.24 -7.66 -1.10
N VAL A 42 7.29 -8.33 -1.75
CA VAL A 42 6.19 -7.64 -2.42
C VAL A 42 5.30 -6.95 -1.38
N ALA A 43 4.87 -5.73 -1.67
CA ALA A 43 4.03 -4.94 -0.79
C ALA A 43 2.68 -5.60 -0.53
N ASP A 44 1.99 -5.16 0.53
CA ASP A 44 0.70 -5.74 0.93
C ASP A 44 -0.41 -5.50 -0.08
N PHE A 45 -0.38 -4.38 -0.79
CA PHE A 45 -1.37 -4.05 -1.82
C PHE A 45 -0.68 -3.59 -3.08
N LEU A 46 -1.18 -4.06 -4.22
CA LEU A 46 -0.80 -3.56 -5.53
C LEU A 46 -2.02 -2.86 -6.09
N ILE A 47 -1.85 -1.62 -6.52
CA ILE A 47 -2.97 -0.78 -6.95
C ILE A 47 -2.62 -0.15 -8.30
N CYS A 48 -3.59 -0.17 -9.21
CA CYS A 48 -3.51 0.62 -10.42
C CYS A 48 -4.51 1.76 -10.28
N TYR A 49 -4.02 2.98 -10.34
CA TYR A 49 -4.85 4.17 -10.22
C TYR A 49 -4.61 5.05 -11.45
N ARG A 50 -5.60 5.11 -12.32
CA ARG A 50 -5.54 5.92 -13.55
C ARG A 50 -4.27 5.68 -14.36
N GLY A 51 -3.88 4.41 -14.46
CA GLY A 51 -2.68 4.01 -15.19
C GLY A 51 -1.39 4.07 -14.40
N LEU A 52 -1.42 4.59 -13.18
CA LEU A 52 -0.24 4.64 -12.33
C LEU A 52 -0.21 3.42 -11.40
N PHE A 53 0.93 2.76 -11.34
CA PHE A 53 1.12 1.61 -10.48
C PHE A 53 1.56 2.05 -9.09
N LEU A 54 0.85 1.57 -8.05
CA LEU A 54 1.21 1.82 -6.66
C LEU A 54 1.47 0.49 -5.96
N ALA A 55 2.55 0.43 -5.19
CA ALA A 55 2.83 -0.67 -4.28
C ALA A 55 2.78 -0.11 -2.87
N VAL A 56 1.84 -0.59 -2.06
CA VAL A 56 1.58 -0.04 -0.73
C VAL A 56 1.86 -1.09 0.33
N GLU A 57 2.84 -0.81 1.17
CA GLU A 57 3.19 -1.65 2.29
C GLU A 57 2.56 -1.07 3.56
N LEU A 58 1.93 -1.93 4.35
CA LEU A 58 1.31 -1.50 5.60
C LEU A 58 2.30 -1.66 6.76
N LYS A 59 2.44 -0.61 7.53
CA LYS A 59 3.21 -0.64 8.75
C LYS A 59 2.23 -0.65 9.92
N ARG A 60 2.55 -1.45 10.96
CA ARG A 60 1.67 -1.49 12.13
C ARG A 60 1.58 -0.10 12.79
N PRO A 61 0.36 0.31 13.20
CA PRO A 61 0.18 1.64 13.81
C PRO A 61 0.98 1.85 15.10
N ASP A 62 1.39 0.76 15.78
CA ASP A 62 2.18 0.88 17.00
C ASP A 62 3.67 1.12 16.72
N GLY A 63 4.06 1.18 15.47
CA GLY A 63 5.45 1.45 15.07
C GLY A 63 6.38 0.26 15.20
N LYS A 64 5.89 -0.91 15.57
CA LYS A 64 6.74 -2.07 15.82
C LYS A 64 6.91 -2.99 14.62
N GLY A 65 6.06 -2.88 13.61
CA GLY A 65 6.14 -3.72 12.43
C GLY A 65 6.73 -2.97 11.25
N GLU A 66 7.98 -2.58 11.34
CA GLU A 66 8.61 -1.83 10.26
C GLU A 66 8.84 -2.71 9.04
N ALA A 67 8.83 -2.10 7.88
CA ALA A 67 9.11 -2.79 6.62
C ALA A 67 10.54 -3.35 6.66
N THR A 68 10.71 -4.56 6.14
CA THR A 68 12.02 -5.19 6.08
C THR A 68 12.87 -4.51 5.01
N THR A 69 14.18 -4.74 5.08
CA THR A 69 15.09 -4.23 4.06
C THR A 69 14.69 -4.69 2.67
N ARG A 70 14.26 -5.96 2.53
CA ARG A 70 13.82 -6.48 1.24
C ARG A 70 12.56 -5.79 0.74
N GLN A 71 11.60 -5.53 1.63
CA GLN A 71 10.40 -4.79 1.26
C GLN A 71 10.72 -3.38 0.80
N LEU A 72 11.58 -2.68 1.54
CA LEU A 72 12.01 -1.33 1.17
C LEU A 72 12.73 -1.32 -0.17
N LEU A 73 13.54 -2.32 -0.44
CA LEU A 73 14.24 -2.44 -1.72
C LEU A 73 13.26 -2.65 -2.88
N GLU A 74 12.24 -3.48 -2.69
CA GLU A 74 11.23 -3.69 -3.73
C GLU A 74 10.42 -2.43 -3.99
N LEU A 75 10.09 -1.67 -2.94
CA LEU A 75 9.41 -0.39 -3.12
C LEU A 75 10.27 0.60 -3.91
N LYS A 76 11.58 0.60 -3.65
CA LYS A 76 12.50 1.44 -4.40
C LYS A 76 12.52 1.07 -5.87
N LYS A 77 12.50 -0.23 -6.19
CA LYS A 77 12.45 -0.69 -7.58
C LYS A 77 11.17 -0.23 -8.27
N VAL A 78 10.04 -0.24 -7.55
CA VAL A 78 8.79 0.26 -8.09
C VAL A 78 8.92 1.75 -8.44
N ARG A 79 9.49 2.54 -7.52
CA ARG A 79 9.67 3.97 -7.77
C ARG A 79 10.62 4.22 -8.95
N ASN A 80 11.69 3.44 -9.04
CA ASN A 80 12.64 3.56 -10.15
C ASN A 80 12.02 3.22 -11.49
N ALA A 81 10.98 2.38 -11.47
CA ALA A 81 10.26 1.99 -12.68
C ALA A 81 9.12 2.96 -13.03
N GLY A 82 8.94 4.03 -12.24
CA GLY A 82 7.94 5.05 -12.51
C GLY A 82 6.66 4.94 -11.71
N GLY A 83 6.54 3.92 -10.85
CA GLY A 83 5.39 3.77 -9.97
C GLY A 83 5.57 4.48 -8.64
N LYS A 84 4.61 4.30 -7.75
CA LYS A 84 4.67 4.81 -6.38
C LYS A 84 4.84 3.63 -5.43
N GLY A 85 5.96 3.56 -4.74
CA GLY A 85 6.21 2.56 -3.72
C GLY A 85 6.23 3.25 -2.37
N VAL A 86 5.30 2.95 -1.49
CA VAL A 86 5.11 3.67 -0.24
C VAL A 86 4.84 2.72 0.92
N VAL A 87 5.15 3.21 2.12
CA VAL A 87 4.78 2.55 3.37
C VAL A 87 3.79 3.46 4.06
N ILE A 88 2.65 2.91 4.48
CA ILE A 88 1.65 3.67 5.22
C ILE A 88 1.33 2.99 6.53
N GLU A 89 0.94 3.77 7.53
CA GLU A 89 0.54 3.23 8.82
C GLU A 89 -0.91 3.56 9.18
N SER A 90 -1.63 4.23 8.27
CA SER A 90 -3.04 4.55 8.48
C SER A 90 -3.78 4.64 7.16
N LEU A 91 -5.11 4.46 7.23
CA LEU A 91 -5.96 4.66 6.05
C LEU A 91 -5.90 6.11 5.58
N ASP A 92 -5.82 7.06 6.51
CA ASP A 92 -5.75 8.48 6.14
C ASP A 92 -4.56 8.78 5.25
N GLU A 93 -3.42 8.12 5.48
CA GLU A 93 -2.25 8.32 4.63
C GLU A 93 -2.51 7.87 3.19
N LEU A 94 -3.24 6.77 3.02
CA LEU A 94 -3.61 6.30 1.67
C LEU A 94 -4.58 7.27 1.00
N ILE A 95 -5.58 7.73 1.74
CA ILE A 95 -6.56 8.69 1.22
C ILE A 95 -5.85 9.96 0.78
N GLN A 96 -4.92 10.45 1.61
CA GLN A 96 -4.14 11.63 1.27
C GLN A 96 -3.29 11.42 0.03
N LEU A 97 -2.63 10.26 -0.08
CA LEU A 97 -1.83 9.94 -1.26
C LEU A 97 -2.66 9.96 -2.53
N LEU A 98 -3.82 9.31 -2.52
CA LEU A 98 -4.69 9.29 -3.69
C LEU A 98 -5.22 10.68 -4.02
N GLY A 99 -5.49 11.51 -3.00
CA GLY A 99 -5.88 12.89 -3.21
C GLY A 99 -4.80 13.71 -3.89
N GLU A 100 -3.55 13.52 -3.48
CA GLU A 100 -2.42 14.21 -4.12
C GLU A 100 -2.24 13.75 -5.56
N LEU A 101 -2.41 12.45 -5.82
CA LEU A 101 -2.30 11.92 -7.18
C LEU A 101 -3.44 12.39 -8.07
N ASP A 102 -4.66 12.55 -7.51
CA ASP A 102 -5.77 13.15 -8.23
C ASP A 102 -5.42 14.56 -8.69
N HIS A 103 -4.84 15.34 -7.80
CA HIS A 103 -4.46 16.72 -8.11
C HIS A 103 -3.40 16.75 -9.21
N GLU A 104 -2.39 15.91 -9.11
CA GLU A 104 -1.34 15.81 -10.13
C GLU A 104 -1.93 15.39 -11.48
N HIS A 105 -2.84 14.42 -11.49
CA HIS A 105 -3.48 13.93 -12.70
C HIS A 105 -4.27 15.05 -13.40
N GLN A 106 -5.03 15.81 -12.63
CA GLN A 106 -5.80 16.93 -13.17
C GLN A 106 -4.88 18.03 -13.74
N THR A 107 -3.75 18.26 -13.07
CA THR A 107 -2.81 19.29 -13.48
C THR A 107 -2.09 18.93 -14.78
N THR A 108 -1.77 17.66 -14.96
CA THR A 108 -1.00 17.20 -16.12
C THR A 108 -1.86 16.88 -17.34
N ASN A 109 -3.18 16.87 -17.19
CA ASN A 109 -4.10 16.46 -18.25
C ASN A 109 -4.68 17.64 -19.01
N HIS A 110 -3.91 18.68 -19.14
CA HIS A 110 -4.32 19.86 -19.90
C HIS A 110 -3.75 19.83 -21.32
#